data_c68b8352c0e25e33956c3b3f9564420e
#
_entry.id   c68b8352c0e25e33956c3b3f9564420e
#
_cell.length_a   1.000
_cell.length_b   1.000
_cell.length_c   1.000
_cell.angle_alpha   90.00
_cell.angle_beta   90.00
_cell.angle_gamma   90.00
#
_symmetry.space_group_name_H-M   'P 1'
#
loop_
_entity.id
_entity.type
_entity.pdbx_description
1 polymer ?
#
loop_
_entity_poly.entity_id
_entity_poly.type
_entity_poly.pdbx_seq_one_letter_code
_entity_poly.pdbx_strand_id
1 'polypeptide(L)'
;MERVRKLRDNIKSIRGHSFFRDPAMLAFEFFSLVLLFILFFIIFLGIKPGGVLIQLRFNSFSGVTDVGLWYKVYNLVVVGTVIYMVNSILAYFFYERERLASFFLLVAAAVVEIILIIEAANIVKLVNL
;
A
#
# COMPACT_ATOMS: atom_id res chain seq x y z
N MET A 1 -9.69 0.90 36.87
CA MET A 1 -10.02 2.26 36.40
C MET A 1 -8.82 3.05 35.92
N GLU A 2 -7.68 2.92 36.54
CA GLU A 2 -6.48 3.64 36.14
C GLU A 2 -5.99 3.23 34.74
N ARG A 3 -6.08 1.96 34.36
CA ARG A 3 -5.73 1.47 33.02
C ARG A 3 -6.62 2.07 31.94
N VAL A 4 -7.92 2.18 32.19
CA VAL A 4 -8.88 2.77 31.25
C VAL A 4 -8.60 4.26 31.05
N ARG A 5 -8.24 4.95 32.14
CA ARG A 5 -7.86 6.37 32.08
C ARG A 5 -6.61 6.56 31.21
N LYS A 6 -5.57 5.74 31.42
CA LYS A 6 -4.35 5.79 30.61
C LYS A 6 -4.60 5.53 29.15
N LEU A 7 -5.42 4.52 28.82
CA LEU A 7 -5.79 4.22 27.44
C LEU A 7 -6.52 5.40 26.80
N ARG A 8 -7.46 6.00 27.53
CA ARG A 8 -8.20 7.16 27.02
C ARG A 8 -7.28 8.36 26.80
N ASP A 9 -6.35 8.61 27.71
CA ASP A 9 -5.40 9.71 27.58
C ASP A 9 -4.44 9.48 26.42
N ASN A 10 -4.00 8.25 26.21
CA ASN A 10 -3.16 7.87 25.06
C ASN A 10 -3.92 8.07 23.75
N ILE A 11 -5.18 7.67 23.66
CA ILE A 11 -6.01 7.87 22.46
C ILE A 11 -6.20 9.36 22.19
N LYS A 12 -6.44 10.18 23.19
CA LYS A 12 -6.54 11.63 23.04
C LYS A 12 -5.22 12.25 22.57
N SER A 13 -4.10 11.77 23.11
CA SER A 13 -2.76 12.21 22.70
C SER A 13 -2.48 11.88 21.21
N ILE A 14 -2.84 10.69 20.77
CA ILE A 14 -2.71 10.28 19.37
C ILE A 14 -3.54 11.15 18.45
N ARG A 15 -4.81 11.38 18.80
CA ARG A 15 -5.71 12.24 18.02
C ARG A 15 -5.26 13.69 17.96
N GLY A 16 -4.61 14.19 19.02
CA GLY A 16 -4.08 15.54 19.09
C GLY A 16 -2.71 15.70 18.49
N HIS A 17 -2.09 14.63 17.97
CA HIS A 17 -0.76 14.68 17.38
C HIS A 17 -0.73 15.58 16.13
N SER A 18 0.33 16.35 15.97
CA SER A 18 0.46 17.30 14.87
C SER A 18 0.37 16.66 13.48
N PHE A 19 0.77 15.40 13.36
CA PHE A 19 0.65 14.63 12.13
C PHE A 19 -0.80 14.59 11.62
N PHE A 20 -1.76 14.34 12.49
CA PHE A 20 -3.18 14.28 12.12
C PHE A 20 -3.81 15.65 11.87
N ARG A 21 -3.15 16.73 12.27
CA ARG A 21 -3.59 18.10 12.01
C ARG A 21 -3.00 18.69 10.74
N ASP A 22 -1.99 18.06 10.19
CA ASP A 22 -1.34 18.54 8.97
C ASP A 22 -2.14 18.08 7.74
N PRO A 23 -2.77 19.02 7.00
CA PRO A 23 -3.59 18.64 5.85
C PRO A 23 -2.79 18.00 4.72
N ALA A 24 -1.50 18.37 4.56
CA ALA A 24 -0.64 17.76 3.56
C ALA A 24 -0.39 16.28 3.87
N MET A 25 -0.11 15.95 5.13
CA MET A 25 0.12 14.57 5.56
C MET A 25 -1.14 13.73 5.40
N LEU A 26 -2.30 14.26 5.81
CA LEU A 26 -3.58 13.58 5.65
C LEU A 26 -3.94 13.37 4.17
N ALA A 27 -3.63 14.35 3.32
CA ALA A 27 -3.86 14.24 1.89
C ALA A 27 -3.04 13.11 1.27
N PHE A 28 -1.76 12.97 1.63
CA PHE A 28 -0.91 11.88 1.15
C PHE A 28 -1.35 10.53 1.69
N GLU A 29 -1.75 10.47 2.96
CA GLU A 29 -2.29 9.23 3.55
C GLU A 29 -3.55 8.78 2.80
N PHE A 30 -4.47 9.70 2.56
CA PHE A 30 -5.70 9.41 1.83
C PHE A 30 -5.41 8.99 0.39
N PHE A 31 -4.47 9.67 -0.28
CA PHE A 31 -4.05 9.34 -1.64
C PHE A 31 -3.47 7.92 -1.71
N SER A 32 -2.58 7.56 -0.78
CA SER A 32 -2.03 6.21 -0.71
C SER A 32 -3.09 5.15 -0.48
N LEU A 33 -4.05 5.45 0.39
CA LEU A 33 -5.17 4.54 0.65
C LEU A 33 -6.01 4.31 -0.60
N VAL A 34 -6.29 5.37 -1.35
CA VAL A 34 -7.01 5.28 -2.63
C VAL A 34 -6.23 4.43 -3.63
N LEU A 35 -4.90 4.60 -3.71
CA LEU A 35 -4.06 3.78 -4.57
C LEU A 35 -4.13 2.29 -4.21
N LEU A 36 -4.15 1.96 -2.93
CA LEU A 36 -4.33 0.57 -2.49
C LEU A 36 -5.67 -0.01 -2.91
N PHE A 37 -6.75 0.76 -2.81
CA PHE A 37 -8.06 0.34 -3.29
C PHE A 37 -8.07 0.13 -4.80
N ILE A 38 -7.44 1.02 -5.56
CA ILE A 38 -7.31 0.90 -7.01
C ILE A 38 -6.55 -0.40 -7.34
N LEU A 39 -5.44 -0.67 -6.68
CA LEU A 39 -4.67 -1.90 -6.86
C LEU A 39 -5.52 -3.14 -6.61
N PHE A 40 -6.24 -3.16 -5.51
CA PHE A 40 -7.13 -4.27 -5.16
C PHE A 40 -8.21 -4.48 -6.23
N PHE A 41 -8.87 -3.41 -6.66
CA PHE A 41 -9.93 -3.51 -7.67
C PHE A 41 -9.42 -3.96 -9.03
N ILE A 42 -8.24 -3.50 -9.45
CA ILE A 42 -7.64 -3.96 -10.71
C ILE A 42 -7.47 -5.46 -10.69
N ILE A 43 -6.94 -6.01 -9.61
CA ILE A 43 -6.73 -7.45 -9.47
C ILE A 43 -8.05 -8.19 -9.34
N PHE A 44 -8.95 -7.69 -8.50
CA PHE A 44 -10.25 -8.33 -8.24
C PHE A 44 -11.11 -8.43 -9.50
N LEU A 45 -11.15 -7.37 -10.29
CA LEU A 45 -11.95 -7.33 -11.51
C LEU A 45 -11.24 -7.98 -12.70
N GLY A 46 -9.91 -7.94 -12.73
CA GLY A 46 -9.14 -8.41 -13.87
C GLY A 46 -8.74 -9.89 -13.79
N ILE A 47 -8.58 -10.43 -12.58
CA ILE A 47 -8.17 -11.82 -12.37
C ILE A 47 -9.36 -12.62 -11.89
N LYS A 48 -9.77 -13.60 -12.70
CA LYS A 48 -10.88 -14.48 -12.34
C LYS A 48 -10.38 -15.71 -11.59
N PRO A 49 -11.06 -16.14 -10.51
CA PRO A 49 -10.73 -17.41 -9.85
C PRO A 49 -10.83 -18.57 -10.82
N GLY A 50 -9.80 -19.40 -10.88
CA GLY A 50 -9.78 -20.56 -11.76
C GLY A 50 -8.51 -21.37 -11.60
N GLY A 51 -8.47 -22.54 -12.19
CA GLY A 51 -7.33 -23.44 -12.14
C GLY A 51 -6.22 -23.15 -13.14
N VAL A 52 -6.30 -22.03 -13.86
CA VAL A 52 -5.33 -21.67 -14.90
C VAL A 52 -4.13 -20.97 -14.24
N LEU A 53 -2.93 -21.34 -14.68
CA LEU A 53 -1.71 -20.68 -14.26
C LEU A 53 -1.62 -19.27 -14.84
N ILE A 54 -1.15 -18.32 -14.03
CA ILE A 54 -1.04 -16.90 -14.38
C ILE A 54 0.43 -16.52 -14.44
N GLN A 55 0.77 -15.66 -15.38
CA GLN A 55 2.11 -15.08 -15.48
C GLN A 55 2.30 -14.04 -14.38
N LEU A 56 3.19 -14.32 -13.42
CA LEU A 56 3.46 -13.42 -12.30
C LEU A 56 4.61 -12.46 -12.60
N ARG A 57 5.56 -12.87 -13.44
CA ARG A 57 6.70 -12.06 -13.85
C ARG A 57 6.96 -12.20 -15.34
N PHE A 58 7.33 -11.10 -15.94
CA PHE A 58 7.71 -11.05 -17.33
C PHE A 58 9.08 -10.37 -17.45
N ASN A 59 9.99 -11.00 -18.17
CA ASN A 59 11.30 -10.44 -18.49
C ASN A 59 11.42 -10.30 -20.02
N SER A 60 11.80 -9.13 -20.50
CA SER A 60 11.92 -8.84 -21.92
C SER A 60 12.96 -9.72 -22.64
N PHE A 61 13.93 -10.28 -21.92
CA PHE A 61 14.95 -11.16 -22.49
C PHE A 61 14.56 -12.64 -22.49
N SER A 62 13.91 -13.12 -21.44
CA SER A 62 13.59 -14.54 -21.26
C SER A 62 12.08 -14.83 -21.28
N GLY A 63 11.24 -13.81 -21.48
CA GLY A 63 9.80 -13.97 -21.50
C GLY A 63 9.22 -14.12 -20.09
N VAL A 64 8.34 -15.09 -19.92
CA VAL A 64 7.72 -15.35 -18.62
C VAL A 64 8.71 -16.03 -17.68
N THR A 65 9.03 -15.38 -16.57
CA THR A 65 9.99 -15.89 -15.57
C THR A 65 9.33 -16.55 -14.37
N ASP A 66 8.06 -16.24 -14.11
CA ASP A 66 7.33 -16.81 -12.98
C ASP A 66 5.87 -17.03 -13.38
N VAL A 67 5.35 -18.20 -13.02
CA VAL A 67 3.96 -18.59 -13.28
C VAL A 67 3.38 -19.13 -11.97
N GLY A 68 2.17 -18.77 -11.65
CA GLY A 68 1.53 -19.23 -10.42
C GLY A 68 0.01 -19.26 -10.51
N LEU A 69 -0.61 -19.71 -9.43
CA LEU A 69 -2.06 -19.73 -9.30
C LEU A 69 -2.60 -18.31 -9.20
N TRP A 70 -3.86 -18.14 -9.59
CA TRP A 70 -4.51 -16.82 -9.66
C TRP A 70 -4.43 -16.02 -8.34
N TYR A 71 -4.52 -16.70 -7.19
CA TYR A 71 -4.49 -16.03 -5.89
C TYR A 71 -3.12 -15.43 -5.52
N LYS A 72 -2.04 -15.90 -6.16
CA LYS A 72 -0.70 -15.38 -5.89
C LYS A 72 -0.53 -13.93 -6.32
N VAL A 73 -1.33 -13.46 -7.26
CA VAL A 73 -1.33 -12.06 -7.70
C VAL A 73 -1.72 -11.12 -6.55
N TYR A 74 -2.53 -11.59 -5.63
CA TYR A 74 -2.92 -10.82 -4.44
C TYR A 74 -1.74 -10.53 -3.50
N ASN A 75 -0.59 -11.17 -3.68
CA ASN A 75 0.63 -10.80 -2.96
C ASN A 75 1.03 -9.35 -3.21
N LEU A 76 0.72 -8.79 -4.37
CA LEU A 76 0.94 -7.37 -4.65
C LEU A 76 0.16 -6.47 -3.69
N VAL A 77 -1.08 -6.83 -3.39
CA VAL A 77 -1.92 -6.10 -2.43
C VAL A 77 -1.33 -6.20 -1.03
N VAL A 78 -0.88 -7.40 -0.64
CA VAL A 78 -0.26 -7.64 0.67
C VAL A 78 1.00 -6.79 0.82
N VAL A 79 1.88 -6.83 -0.18
CA VAL A 79 3.13 -6.04 -0.17
C VAL A 79 2.82 -4.54 -0.10
N GLY A 80 1.89 -4.06 -0.91
CA GLY A 80 1.48 -2.65 -0.90
C GLY A 80 0.92 -2.22 0.45
N THR A 81 0.10 -3.05 1.06
CA THR A 81 -0.48 -2.79 2.38
C THR A 81 0.59 -2.74 3.46
N VAL A 82 1.54 -3.69 3.45
CA VAL A 82 2.64 -3.71 4.42
C VAL A 82 3.51 -2.45 4.27
N ILE A 83 3.86 -2.08 3.05
CA ILE A 83 4.66 -0.87 2.79
C ILE A 83 3.91 0.38 3.26
N TYR A 84 2.62 0.48 2.95
CA TYR A 84 1.78 1.58 3.41
C TYR A 84 1.78 1.68 4.94
N MET A 85 1.52 0.57 5.62
CA MET A 85 1.46 0.53 7.08
C MET A 85 2.79 0.92 7.73
N VAL A 86 3.90 0.33 7.26
CA VAL A 86 5.23 0.60 7.81
C VAL A 86 5.60 2.07 7.60
N ASN A 87 5.42 2.59 6.40
CA ASN A 87 5.77 3.97 6.10
C ASN A 87 4.89 4.97 6.85
N SER A 88 3.61 4.67 7.02
CA SER A 88 2.69 5.51 7.78
C SER A 88 3.07 5.56 9.27
N ILE A 89 3.41 4.42 9.85
CA ILE A 89 3.86 4.34 11.25
C ILE A 89 5.15 5.13 11.44
N LEU A 90 6.12 4.93 10.55
CA LEU A 90 7.40 5.66 10.61
C LEU A 90 7.20 7.16 10.41
N ALA A 91 6.33 7.56 9.48
CA ALA A 91 6.02 8.96 9.25
C ALA A 91 5.40 9.61 10.50
N TYR A 92 4.51 8.91 11.17
CA TYR A 92 3.92 9.38 12.43
C TYR A 92 4.99 9.61 13.49
N PHE A 93 5.91 8.66 13.68
CA PHE A 93 6.96 8.78 14.71
C PHE A 93 8.00 9.86 14.39
N PHE A 94 8.35 10.04 13.13
CA PHE A 94 9.35 11.01 12.73
C PHE A 94 8.80 12.43 12.53
N TYR A 95 7.48 12.59 12.50
CA TYR A 95 6.87 13.87 12.18
C TYR A 95 7.32 15.02 13.09
N GLU A 96 7.38 14.79 14.40
CA GLU A 96 7.79 15.82 15.36
C GLU A 96 9.28 16.12 15.31
N ARG A 97 10.09 15.11 14.95
CA ARG A 97 11.55 15.27 14.85
C ARG A 97 11.96 15.91 13.54
N GLU A 98 11.36 15.46 12.45
CA GLU A 98 11.74 15.89 11.13
C GLU A 98 10.56 15.70 10.16
N ARG A 99 9.78 16.76 9.98
CA ARG A 99 8.60 16.77 9.12
C ARG A 99 8.93 16.35 7.69
N LEU A 100 10.10 16.79 7.19
CA LEU A 100 10.54 16.47 5.83
C LEU A 100 10.74 14.97 5.64
N ALA A 101 11.31 14.28 6.64
CA ALA A 101 11.48 12.81 6.61
C ALA A 101 10.13 12.10 6.54
N SER A 102 9.14 12.55 7.32
CA SER A 102 7.79 12.00 7.26
C SER A 102 7.17 12.18 5.88
N PHE A 103 7.33 13.35 5.29
CA PHE A 103 6.85 13.64 3.94
C PHE A 103 7.46 12.69 2.92
N PHE A 104 8.77 12.47 2.96
CA PHE A 104 9.45 11.54 2.07
C PHE A 104 8.98 10.09 2.24
N LEU A 105 8.71 9.67 3.47
CA LEU A 105 8.18 8.33 3.73
C LEU A 105 6.82 8.12 3.06
N LEU A 106 5.93 9.10 3.13
CA LEU A 106 4.62 9.02 2.51
C LEU A 106 4.70 9.06 0.98
N VAL A 107 5.58 9.90 0.44
CA VAL A 107 5.83 9.97 -1.01
C VAL A 107 6.41 8.66 -1.51
N ALA A 108 7.36 8.06 -0.78
CA ALA A 108 7.95 6.78 -1.15
C ALA A 108 6.90 5.67 -1.19
N ALA A 109 6.00 5.61 -0.21
CA ALA A 109 4.90 4.66 -0.20
C ALA A 109 4.00 4.82 -1.44
N ALA A 110 3.63 6.06 -1.77
CA ALA A 110 2.79 6.34 -2.94
C ALA A 110 3.48 5.91 -4.24
N VAL A 111 4.78 6.17 -4.39
CA VAL A 111 5.56 5.76 -5.57
C VAL A 111 5.57 4.24 -5.71
N VAL A 112 5.82 3.51 -4.63
CA VAL A 112 5.81 2.04 -4.65
C VAL A 112 4.43 1.52 -5.03
N GLU A 113 3.38 2.10 -4.49
CA GLU A 113 2.00 1.70 -4.83
C GLU A 113 1.68 1.92 -6.29
N ILE A 114 2.13 3.02 -6.89
CA ILE A 114 1.97 3.29 -8.32
C ILE A 114 2.69 2.22 -9.14
N ILE A 115 3.91 1.84 -8.76
CA ILE A 115 4.66 0.77 -9.42
C ILE A 115 3.89 -0.55 -9.34
N LEU A 116 3.34 -0.88 -8.18
CA LEU A 116 2.53 -2.09 -7.99
C LEU A 116 1.27 -2.08 -8.85
N ILE A 117 0.63 -0.93 -9.01
CA ILE A 117 -0.55 -0.77 -9.87
C ILE A 117 -0.17 -1.04 -11.33
N ILE A 118 0.94 -0.50 -11.80
CA ILE A 118 1.43 -0.73 -13.17
C ILE A 118 1.70 -2.22 -13.38
N GLU A 119 2.36 -2.87 -12.43
CA GLU A 119 2.64 -4.30 -12.49
C GLU A 119 1.35 -5.12 -12.53
N ALA A 120 0.39 -4.81 -11.67
CA ALA A 120 -0.90 -5.49 -11.63
C ALA A 120 -1.66 -5.32 -12.96
N ALA A 121 -1.66 -4.10 -13.52
CA ALA A 121 -2.31 -3.83 -14.80
C ALA A 121 -1.67 -4.64 -15.92
N ASN A 122 -0.35 -4.77 -15.93
CA ASN A 122 0.36 -5.58 -16.92
C ASN A 122 0.02 -7.06 -16.79
N ILE A 123 -0.05 -7.59 -15.57
CA ILE A 123 -0.42 -8.99 -15.32
C ILE A 123 -1.86 -9.24 -15.80
N VAL A 124 -2.79 -8.36 -15.48
CA VAL A 124 -4.19 -8.46 -15.92
C VAL A 124 -4.28 -8.45 -17.44
N LYS A 125 -3.55 -7.56 -18.10
CA LYS A 125 -3.50 -7.46 -19.55
C LYS A 125 -2.99 -8.77 -20.18
N LEU A 126 -1.93 -9.35 -19.63
CA LEU A 126 -1.36 -10.59 -20.15
C LEU A 126 -2.31 -11.79 -19.96
N VAL A 127 -3.02 -11.84 -18.84
CA VAL A 127 -3.97 -12.91 -18.55
C VAL A 127 -5.18 -12.87 -19.49
N ASN A 128 -5.62 -11.67 -19.88
CA ASN A 128 -6.82 -11.48 -20.71
C ASN A 128 -6.51 -11.42 -22.23
N LEU A 129 -5.27 -11.65 -22.61
CA LEU A 129 -4.91 -11.84 -24.01
C LEU A 129 -5.34 -13.23 -24.47
#